data_ad1a16edde2f5b3a0464d96c6e8d12e6
#
_entry.id   ad1a16edde2f5b3a0464d96c6e8d12e6
#
_cell.length_a   1.000
_cell.length_b   1.000
_cell.length_c   1.000
_cell.angle_alpha   90.00
_cell.angle_beta   90.00
_cell.angle_gamma   90.00
#
_symmetry.space_group_name_H-M   'P 1'
#
loop_
_entity.id
_entity.type
_entity.pdbx_description
1 polymer ?
#
loop_
_entity_poly.entity_id
_entity_poly.type
_entity_poly.pdbx_seq_one_letter_code
_entity_poly.pdbx_strand_id
1 'polypeptide(L)'
;MEKNRLTSANGRPVADNQNSQTAGQRGPILMQDPWLIEKLAHFDREVIPERRMHAKGAGAYGTFTVTHDITEYTRAAIFSQVGKKTECFVRFSTVAGERGAADAERDIRGFAMKFYTEEGNWDLVGNNTPVFFLRDPLKFPDLNHAIKRDPRTGMRSASNNWDFWTLLPEALHQVTITMSPRGIPLSFRHMHGFGSHTYSFYNKDNKRTWVKFHLRTLQGIKNLTDEEAEAIIAKDRESHQRDLYESIERGDYPRWLFQVQLMSEEQAMTYRINPFDLTKVWPHGDFPLHDVGILELNRNPENYFAEVEQAAFNPINVVEGIGFSPDKMLQGRLFSYGDAQRYRLGVNLEQIPVNRPRCPFHAYHRDGAMRVDGNYGSTKGYEPNSWGEWCDSPHTKEPPLALHGDAYNYNERDYDDDYYSQPGALFRLMPLEEQELLFANTARAMGDAELFIKQRHVRNCHRADPRYGEGVARALGINLEEALSDEQ
;
A
#
# COMPACT_ATOMS: atom_id res chain seq x y z
N MET A 1 -35.92 -15.84 19.97
CA MET A 1 -35.70 -14.86 18.91
C MET A 1 -36.57 -15.22 17.73
N GLU A 2 -37.38 -14.30 17.26
CA GLU A 2 -38.16 -14.47 16.04
C GLU A 2 -37.17 -14.49 14.86
N LYS A 3 -37.19 -15.52 14.04
CA LYS A 3 -36.27 -15.64 12.91
C LYS A 3 -36.73 -14.69 11.79
N ASN A 4 -35.82 -13.94 11.23
CA ASN A 4 -36.09 -13.13 10.06
C ASN A 4 -36.53 -14.01 8.89
N ARG A 5 -37.55 -13.56 8.15
CA ARG A 5 -38.05 -14.25 6.97
C ARG A 5 -37.05 -14.12 5.82
N LEU A 6 -36.63 -15.25 5.24
CA LEU A 6 -35.78 -15.25 4.04
C LEU A 6 -36.60 -14.78 2.83
N THR A 7 -35.99 -13.88 2.03
CA THR A 7 -36.55 -13.40 0.76
C THR A 7 -35.52 -13.47 -0.35
N SER A 8 -35.99 -13.48 -1.60
CA SER A 8 -35.17 -13.19 -2.77
C SER A 8 -34.76 -11.69 -2.79
N ALA A 9 -33.87 -11.29 -3.70
CA ALA A 9 -33.41 -9.91 -3.83
C ALA A 9 -34.54 -8.94 -4.20
N ASN A 10 -35.61 -9.42 -4.87
CA ASN A 10 -36.80 -8.60 -5.18
C ASN A 10 -37.86 -8.62 -4.07
N GLY A 11 -37.55 -9.18 -2.89
CA GLY A 11 -38.41 -9.18 -1.71
C GLY A 11 -39.45 -10.32 -1.64
N ARG A 12 -39.48 -11.25 -2.60
CA ARG A 12 -40.41 -12.39 -2.55
C ARG A 12 -39.98 -13.37 -1.44
N PRO A 13 -40.89 -13.77 -0.53
CA PRO A 13 -40.60 -14.80 0.47
C PRO A 13 -40.16 -16.11 -0.17
N VAL A 14 -39.11 -16.72 0.36
CA VAL A 14 -38.62 -18.05 -0.08
C VAL A 14 -39.34 -19.13 0.68
N ALA A 15 -40.08 -19.98 -0.06
CA ALA A 15 -40.88 -21.04 0.53
C ALA A 15 -40.02 -22.21 1.00
N ASP A 16 -39.04 -22.61 0.22
CA ASP A 16 -38.09 -23.71 0.53
C ASP A 16 -36.69 -23.33 0.08
N ASN A 17 -35.70 -23.34 1.01
CA ASN A 17 -34.29 -23.12 0.73
C ASN A 17 -33.46 -24.42 0.85
N GLN A 18 -34.11 -25.55 1.03
CA GLN A 18 -33.44 -26.85 1.17
C GLN A 18 -33.54 -27.70 -0.09
N ASN A 19 -34.62 -27.51 -0.86
CA ASN A 19 -34.92 -28.34 -2.02
C ASN A 19 -35.32 -27.48 -3.21
N SER A 20 -34.76 -27.79 -4.40
CA SER A 20 -35.19 -27.21 -5.67
C SER A 20 -36.45 -27.90 -6.20
N GLN A 21 -37.19 -27.23 -7.08
CA GLN A 21 -38.40 -27.81 -7.71
C GLN A 21 -38.01 -28.85 -8.75
N THR A 22 -38.65 -30.03 -8.68
CA THR A 22 -38.44 -31.13 -9.64
C THR A 22 -39.77 -31.66 -10.18
N ALA A 23 -39.73 -32.31 -11.32
CA ALA A 23 -40.88 -33.05 -11.89
C ALA A 23 -41.00 -34.43 -11.22
N GLY A 24 -41.60 -34.46 -10.05
CA GLY A 24 -41.69 -35.67 -9.20
C GLY A 24 -40.39 -35.94 -8.41
N GLN A 25 -40.40 -36.96 -7.55
CA GLN A 25 -39.31 -37.23 -6.60
C GLN A 25 -37.95 -37.57 -7.23
N ARG A 26 -37.92 -38.07 -8.45
CA ARG A 26 -36.71 -38.46 -9.20
C ARG A 26 -36.60 -37.77 -10.55
N GLY A 27 -37.46 -36.77 -10.79
CA GLY A 27 -37.51 -36.04 -12.04
C GLY A 27 -36.45 -34.92 -12.14
N PRO A 28 -36.32 -34.29 -13.31
CA PRO A 28 -35.40 -33.19 -13.50
C PRO A 28 -35.83 -31.92 -12.75
N ILE A 29 -34.86 -31.05 -12.50
CA ILE A 29 -35.10 -29.70 -11.98
C ILE A 29 -35.91 -28.87 -12.99
N LEU A 30 -36.83 -28.05 -12.49
CA LEU A 30 -37.66 -27.19 -13.31
C LEU A 30 -37.13 -25.73 -13.32
N MET A 31 -37.08 -25.12 -14.49
CA MET A 31 -36.67 -23.72 -14.68
C MET A 31 -37.65 -22.72 -14.06
N GLN A 32 -38.84 -23.12 -13.65
CA GLN A 32 -39.81 -22.29 -12.92
C GLN A 32 -39.49 -22.13 -11.43
N ASP A 33 -38.29 -22.50 -10.97
CA ASP A 33 -37.82 -22.27 -9.61
C ASP A 33 -37.01 -20.96 -9.55
N PRO A 34 -37.63 -19.81 -9.24
CA PRO A 34 -36.94 -18.51 -9.30
C PRO A 34 -35.87 -18.37 -8.21
N TRP A 35 -36.00 -19.07 -7.09
CA TRP A 35 -34.98 -19.02 -6.04
C TRP A 35 -33.71 -19.77 -6.44
N LEU A 36 -33.82 -20.92 -7.07
CA LEU A 36 -32.68 -21.63 -7.61
C LEU A 36 -31.93 -20.79 -8.67
N ILE A 37 -32.69 -20.18 -9.61
CA ILE A 37 -32.11 -19.33 -10.67
C ILE A 37 -31.37 -18.16 -10.07
N GLU A 38 -31.98 -17.40 -9.14
CA GLU A 38 -31.36 -16.26 -8.50
C GLU A 38 -30.09 -16.66 -7.74
N LYS A 39 -30.19 -17.75 -6.95
CA LYS A 39 -29.06 -18.20 -6.12
C LYS A 39 -27.86 -18.64 -6.94
N LEU A 40 -28.05 -19.35 -8.03
CA LEU A 40 -27.00 -19.77 -8.95
C LEU A 40 -26.43 -18.55 -9.72
N ALA A 41 -27.28 -17.71 -10.29
CA ALA A 41 -26.87 -16.56 -11.07
C ALA A 41 -26.07 -15.53 -10.23
N HIS A 42 -26.43 -15.35 -8.96
CA HIS A 42 -25.70 -14.49 -8.05
C HIS A 42 -24.34 -15.12 -7.69
N PHE A 43 -24.33 -16.41 -7.32
CA PHE A 43 -23.11 -17.13 -6.95
C PHE A 43 -22.04 -17.08 -8.06
N ASP A 44 -22.42 -17.25 -9.31
CA ASP A 44 -21.50 -17.20 -10.44
C ASP A 44 -20.79 -15.85 -10.59
N ARG A 45 -21.29 -14.79 -9.96
CA ARG A 45 -20.82 -13.41 -10.09
C ARG A 45 -20.41 -12.76 -8.76
N GLU A 46 -20.31 -13.53 -7.68
CA GLU A 46 -19.86 -13.06 -6.35
C GLU A 46 -18.34 -12.80 -6.29
N VAL A 47 -17.72 -12.50 -7.40
CA VAL A 47 -16.29 -12.28 -7.56
C VAL A 47 -16.02 -10.99 -8.31
N ILE A 48 -14.88 -10.35 -7.95
CA ILE A 48 -14.28 -9.25 -8.70
C ILE A 48 -12.81 -9.61 -8.96
N PRO A 49 -12.15 -9.00 -9.95
CA PRO A 49 -10.71 -9.17 -10.11
C PRO A 49 -9.96 -8.87 -8.82
N GLU A 50 -8.96 -9.69 -8.48
CA GLU A 50 -8.07 -9.37 -7.36
C GLU A 50 -7.23 -8.12 -7.68
N ARG A 51 -6.71 -7.44 -6.65
CA ARG A 51 -5.76 -6.35 -6.85
C ARG A 51 -4.51 -6.87 -7.53
N ARG A 52 -3.96 -6.10 -8.45
CA ARG A 52 -2.73 -6.47 -9.18
C ARG A 52 -1.57 -6.75 -8.24
N MET A 53 -1.45 -5.95 -7.18
CA MET A 53 -0.61 -6.13 -6.00
C MET A 53 -1.50 -5.98 -4.77
N HIS A 54 -1.05 -6.47 -3.61
CA HIS A 54 -1.79 -6.35 -2.35
C HIS A 54 -3.14 -7.11 -2.33
N ALA A 55 -3.26 -8.23 -3.04
CA ALA A 55 -4.50 -8.98 -3.14
C ALA A 55 -4.94 -9.55 -1.78
N LYS A 56 -4.02 -10.21 -1.03
CA LYS A 56 -4.26 -10.70 0.33
C LYS A 56 -4.14 -9.56 1.34
N GLY A 57 -5.17 -9.36 2.17
CA GLY A 57 -5.12 -8.33 3.20
C GLY A 57 -6.33 -8.30 4.12
N ALA A 58 -6.23 -7.47 5.15
CA ALA A 58 -7.27 -7.24 6.16
C ALA A 58 -7.45 -5.74 6.39
N GLY A 59 -8.60 -5.33 6.91
CA GLY A 59 -8.87 -3.92 7.18
C GLY A 59 -9.65 -3.71 8.47
N ALA A 60 -9.54 -2.49 9.01
CA ALA A 60 -10.30 -2.05 10.17
C ALA A 60 -10.56 -0.55 10.10
N TYR A 61 -11.62 -0.11 10.74
CA TYR A 61 -11.91 1.30 10.98
C TYR A 61 -11.23 1.79 12.24
N GLY A 62 -10.99 3.07 12.28
CA GLY A 62 -10.36 3.70 13.42
C GLY A 62 -10.53 5.20 13.44
N THR A 63 -9.74 5.82 14.30
CA THR A 63 -9.75 7.25 14.53
C THR A 63 -8.32 7.78 14.54
N PHE A 64 -8.08 8.81 13.76
CA PHE A 64 -6.88 9.64 13.88
C PHE A 64 -7.17 10.83 14.80
N THR A 65 -6.33 11.04 15.81
CA THR A 65 -6.45 12.16 16.75
C THR A 65 -5.19 13.01 16.71
N VAL A 66 -5.33 14.29 16.42
CA VAL A 66 -4.22 15.26 16.43
C VAL A 66 -3.75 15.50 17.86
N THR A 67 -2.45 15.41 18.11
CA THR A 67 -1.83 15.63 19.42
C THR A 67 -0.88 16.83 19.46
N HIS A 68 -0.38 17.25 18.30
CA HIS A 68 0.56 18.37 18.17
C HIS A 68 0.12 19.29 17.02
N ASP A 69 0.36 20.56 17.20
CA ASP A 69 0.03 21.58 16.20
C ASP A 69 1.08 21.60 15.10
N ILE A 70 0.63 21.43 13.85
CA ILE A 70 1.45 21.55 12.63
C ILE A 70 0.84 22.55 11.62
N THR A 71 -0.04 23.44 12.07
CA THR A 71 -0.71 24.44 11.22
C THR A 71 0.23 25.44 10.59
N GLU A 72 1.45 25.57 11.10
CA GLU A 72 2.54 26.33 10.47
C GLU A 72 2.88 25.78 9.08
N TYR A 73 2.78 24.45 8.88
CA TYR A 73 3.21 23.78 7.65
C TYR A 73 2.07 23.46 6.69
N THR A 74 0.86 23.22 7.22
CA THR A 74 -0.28 22.83 6.40
C THR A 74 -1.57 23.46 6.87
N ARG A 75 -2.42 23.82 5.92
CA ARG A 75 -3.78 24.30 6.20
C ARG A 75 -4.84 23.19 6.12
N ALA A 76 -4.44 21.92 5.94
CA ALA A 76 -5.35 20.80 5.85
C ALA A 76 -6.21 20.69 7.11
N ALA A 77 -7.53 20.65 6.91
CA ALA A 77 -8.49 20.68 8.01
C ALA A 77 -8.31 19.51 8.99
N ILE A 78 -7.85 18.36 8.52
CA ILE A 78 -7.55 17.19 9.37
C ILE A 78 -6.54 17.53 10.50
N PHE A 79 -5.63 18.49 10.29
CA PHE A 79 -4.59 18.92 11.24
C PHE A 79 -4.90 20.26 11.92
N SER A 80 -6.07 20.82 11.73
CA SER A 80 -6.40 22.21 12.10
C SER A 80 -6.40 22.51 13.59
N GLN A 81 -6.50 21.50 14.44
CA GLN A 81 -6.61 21.69 15.89
C GLN A 81 -6.15 20.45 16.68
N VAL A 82 -5.38 20.64 17.73
CA VAL A 82 -5.05 19.59 18.71
C VAL A 82 -6.34 19.07 19.36
N GLY A 83 -6.45 17.74 19.44
CA GLY A 83 -7.63 17.03 19.93
C GLY A 83 -8.67 16.72 18.84
N LYS A 84 -8.52 17.25 17.63
CA LYS A 84 -9.40 16.91 16.51
C LYS A 84 -9.31 15.44 16.16
N LYS A 85 -10.48 14.83 15.96
CA LYS A 85 -10.65 13.42 15.60
C LYS A 85 -11.20 13.28 14.18
N THR A 86 -10.58 12.42 13.38
CA THR A 86 -11.03 12.08 12.04
C THR A 86 -11.18 10.58 11.93
N GLU A 87 -12.34 10.11 11.47
CA GLU A 87 -12.55 8.69 11.20
C GLU A 87 -11.68 8.24 10.03
N CYS A 88 -11.19 7.01 10.10
CA CYS A 88 -10.38 6.43 9.04
C CYS A 88 -10.70 4.95 8.81
N PHE A 89 -10.33 4.46 7.63
CA PHE A 89 -10.26 3.04 7.31
C PHE A 89 -8.83 2.69 6.90
N VAL A 90 -8.28 1.64 7.50
CA VAL A 90 -6.92 1.17 7.20
C VAL A 90 -6.99 -0.24 6.65
N ARG A 91 -6.23 -0.49 5.58
CA ARG A 91 -6.05 -1.81 5.03
C ARG A 91 -4.58 -2.20 5.03
N PHE A 92 -4.30 -3.35 5.64
CA PHE A 92 -3.00 -4.03 5.60
C PHE A 92 -3.02 -5.15 4.56
N SER A 93 -1.86 -5.48 3.99
CA SER A 93 -1.77 -6.51 2.96
C SER A 93 -0.34 -7.01 2.80
N THR A 94 -0.14 -8.21 2.25
CA THR A 94 1.11 -8.56 1.59
C THR A 94 1.20 -7.85 0.24
N VAL A 95 2.36 -7.81 -0.42
CA VAL A 95 2.55 -7.14 -1.71
C VAL A 95 2.46 -8.12 -2.87
N ALA A 96 3.32 -9.13 -2.90
CA ALA A 96 3.38 -10.11 -3.98
C ALA A 96 2.34 -11.22 -3.85
N GLY A 97 1.82 -11.46 -2.65
CA GLY A 97 0.84 -12.51 -2.37
C GLY A 97 -0.46 -12.34 -3.18
N GLU A 98 -0.96 -13.45 -3.73
CA GLU A 98 -2.26 -13.54 -4.36
C GLU A 98 -3.36 -13.66 -3.29
N ARG A 99 -4.63 -13.63 -3.68
CA ARG A 99 -5.76 -13.63 -2.73
C ARG A 99 -5.71 -14.80 -1.71
N GLY A 100 -5.24 -15.97 -2.11
CA GLY A 100 -5.11 -17.17 -1.27
C GLY A 100 -3.75 -17.32 -0.57
N ALA A 101 -2.86 -16.35 -0.67
CA ALA A 101 -1.55 -16.37 0.00
C ALA A 101 -1.69 -16.33 1.53
N ALA A 102 -0.64 -16.70 2.25
CA ALA A 102 -0.61 -16.60 3.69
C ALA A 102 -0.14 -15.20 4.16
N ASP A 103 -0.64 -14.77 5.30
CA ASP A 103 -0.28 -13.47 5.88
C ASP A 103 1.18 -13.41 6.35
N ALA A 104 1.72 -14.53 6.85
CA ALA A 104 3.06 -14.60 7.40
C ALA A 104 4.17 -14.91 6.36
N GLU A 105 3.89 -14.75 5.06
CA GLU A 105 4.95 -14.85 4.03
C GLU A 105 5.95 -13.69 4.16
N ARG A 106 7.23 -13.96 3.79
CA ARG A 106 8.26 -12.92 3.68
C ARG A 106 7.93 -12.00 2.52
N ASP A 107 7.56 -10.77 2.83
CA ASP A 107 7.12 -9.77 1.86
C ASP A 107 7.09 -8.37 2.52
N ILE A 108 7.02 -7.32 1.71
CA ILE A 108 6.58 -6.01 2.17
C ILE A 108 5.12 -6.09 2.62
N ARG A 109 4.73 -5.27 3.58
CA ARG A 109 3.32 -5.11 3.96
C ARG A 109 2.80 -3.77 3.47
N GLY A 110 1.67 -3.80 2.77
CA GLY A 110 0.90 -2.59 2.50
C GLY A 110 0.32 -2.02 3.80
N PHE A 111 0.28 -0.71 3.87
CA PHE A 111 -0.30 0.07 4.97
C PHE A 111 -1.05 1.25 4.31
N ALA A 112 -2.27 1.01 3.88
CA ALA A 112 -3.09 1.99 3.17
C ALA A 112 -4.14 2.57 4.10
N MET A 113 -4.20 3.89 4.19
CA MET A 113 -5.11 4.64 5.06
C MET A 113 -6.00 5.54 4.23
N LYS A 114 -7.29 5.56 4.54
CA LYS A 114 -8.27 6.49 4.02
C LYS A 114 -8.84 7.28 5.19
N PHE A 115 -8.62 8.59 5.19
CA PHE A 115 -9.17 9.52 6.17
C PHE A 115 -10.41 10.18 5.58
N TYR A 116 -11.54 10.10 6.30
CA TYR A 116 -12.80 10.72 5.89
C TYR A 116 -12.88 12.12 6.47
N THR A 117 -12.29 13.08 5.77
CA THR A 117 -12.26 14.47 6.22
C THR A 117 -13.48 15.27 5.80
N GLU A 118 -13.68 16.44 6.37
CA GLU A 118 -14.71 17.40 5.94
C GLU A 118 -14.43 18.02 4.57
N GLU A 119 -13.21 17.88 4.04
CA GLU A 119 -12.78 18.42 2.73
C GLU A 119 -12.70 17.34 1.64
N GLY A 120 -13.05 16.11 1.96
CA GLY A 120 -12.95 14.95 1.08
C GLY A 120 -12.20 13.80 1.70
N ASN A 121 -12.00 12.74 0.93
CA ASN A 121 -11.15 11.63 1.36
C ASN A 121 -9.68 11.96 1.10
N TRP A 122 -8.85 11.74 2.12
CA TRP A 122 -7.40 11.68 1.94
C TRP A 122 -6.91 10.24 2.03
N ASP A 123 -6.25 9.77 0.98
CA ASP A 123 -5.68 8.42 0.92
C ASP A 123 -4.15 8.48 1.04
N LEU A 124 -3.60 8.03 2.16
CA LEU A 124 -2.16 7.83 2.34
C LEU A 124 -1.83 6.35 2.11
N VAL A 125 -1.33 6.03 0.92
CA VAL A 125 -1.15 4.65 0.46
C VAL A 125 0.32 4.26 0.60
N GLY A 126 0.66 3.76 1.78
CA GLY A 126 2.03 3.42 2.19
C GLY A 126 2.31 1.93 2.36
N ASN A 127 3.48 1.65 2.91
CA ASN A 127 3.98 0.33 3.24
C ASN A 127 4.59 0.30 4.65
N ASN A 128 5.01 -0.89 5.10
CA ASN A 128 5.79 -1.03 6.34
C ASN A 128 7.30 -0.75 6.14
N THR A 129 7.69 -0.23 4.97
CA THR A 129 9.06 0.13 4.62
C THR A 129 9.13 1.58 4.16
N PRO A 130 10.20 2.32 4.53
CA PRO A 130 10.35 3.74 4.17
C PRO A 130 10.77 3.95 2.72
N VAL A 131 11.20 2.90 2.03
CA VAL A 131 11.70 2.90 0.66
C VAL A 131 11.00 1.85 -0.19
N PHE A 132 11.29 1.82 -1.49
CA PHE A 132 10.80 0.82 -2.42
C PHE A 132 11.93 0.35 -3.36
N PHE A 133 11.70 -0.69 -4.15
CA PHE A 133 12.69 -1.27 -5.07
C PHE A 133 13.07 -0.35 -6.24
N LEU A 134 12.21 0.59 -6.58
CA LEU A 134 12.24 1.35 -7.82
C LEU A 134 12.15 2.84 -7.55
N ARG A 135 12.78 3.62 -8.41
CA ARG A 135 12.66 5.09 -8.47
C ARG A 135 12.00 5.59 -9.76
N ASP A 136 11.75 4.70 -10.73
CA ASP A 136 11.07 5.02 -11.99
C ASP A 136 9.85 4.11 -12.18
N PRO A 137 8.63 4.64 -12.33
CA PRO A 137 7.40 3.87 -12.48
C PRO A 137 7.34 3.03 -13.75
N LEU A 138 8.16 3.33 -14.78
CA LEU A 138 8.28 2.53 -16.00
C LEU A 138 8.70 1.08 -15.69
N LYS A 139 9.47 0.88 -14.61
CA LYS A 139 9.95 -0.43 -14.16
C LYS A 139 8.96 -1.20 -13.28
N PHE A 140 7.84 -0.59 -12.88
CA PHE A 140 6.89 -1.25 -11.99
C PHE A 140 6.19 -2.47 -12.62
N PRO A 141 5.72 -2.44 -13.88
CA PRO A 141 5.20 -3.64 -14.53
C PRO A 141 6.23 -4.77 -14.62
N ASP A 142 7.49 -4.45 -14.91
CA ASP A 142 8.59 -5.44 -14.99
C ASP A 142 8.85 -6.07 -13.61
N LEU A 143 8.90 -5.27 -12.54
CA LEU A 143 8.97 -5.77 -11.17
C LEU A 143 7.83 -6.76 -10.88
N ASN A 144 6.61 -6.39 -11.23
CA ASN A 144 5.45 -7.26 -11.00
C ASN A 144 5.58 -8.58 -11.75
N HIS A 145 6.00 -8.55 -13.02
CA HIS A 145 6.19 -9.76 -13.83
C HIS A 145 7.32 -10.65 -13.26
N ALA A 146 8.41 -10.06 -12.78
CA ALA A 146 9.53 -10.81 -12.20
C ALA A 146 9.17 -11.54 -10.90
N ILE A 147 8.42 -10.87 -10.00
CA ILE A 147 8.11 -11.43 -8.66
C ILE A 147 6.84 -12.29 -8.59
N LYS A 148 5.95 -12.18 -9.59
CA LYS A 148 4.70 -12.94 -9.60
C LYS A 148 4.91 -14.34 -10.17
N ARG A 149 4.65 -14.53 -11.45
CA ARG A 149 4.66 -15.86 -12.06
C ARG A 149 5.32 -15.84 -13.44
N ASP A 150 6.12 -16.85 -13.68
CA ASP A 150 6.69 -17.12 -15.00
C ASP A 150 5.56 -17.34 -16.02
N PRO A 151 5.59 -16.67 -17.18
CA PRO A 151 4.47 -16.71 -18.14
C PRO A 151 4.30 -18.07 -18.83
N ARG A 152 5.33 -18.92 -18.84
CA ARG A 152 5.27 -20.24 -19.46
C ARG A 152 4.76 -21.30 -18.49
N THR A 153 5.23 -21.25 -17.24
CA THR A 153 4.98 -22.31 -16.27
C THR A 153 3.85 -21.99 -15.29
N GLY A 154 3.53 -20.70 -15.09
CA GLY A 154 2.63 -20.23 -14.06
C GLY A 154 3.18 -20.37 -12.63
N MET A 155 4.48 -20.70 -12.49
CA MET A 155 5.14 -20.86 -11.19
C MET A 155 5.93 -19.60 -10.81
N ARG A 156 6.16 -19.41 -9.52
CA ARG A 156 7.13 -18.42 -9.03
C ARG A 156 8.54 -18.90 -9.38
N SER A 157 9.45 -17.95 -9.69
CA SER A 157 10.83 -18.23 -10.07
C SER A 157 11.77 -17.38 -9.24
N ALA A 158 12.63 -18.00 -8.46
CA ALA A 158 13.67 -17.30 -7.73
C ALA A 158 14.66 -16.62 -8.70
N SER A 159 15.02 -17.28 -9.81
CA SER A 159 15.88 -16.69 -10.83
C SER A 159 15.29 -15.40 -11.42
N ASN A 160 14.00 -15.39 -11.83
CA ASN A 160 13.38 -14.20 -12.39
C ASN A 160 13.36 -13.04 -11.38
N ASN A 161 12.98 -13.34 -10.15
CA ASN A 161 12.88 -12.33 -9.08
C ASN A 161 14.25 -11.73 -8.74
N TRP A 162 15.24 -12.58 -8.48
CA TRP A 162 16.58 -12.13 -8.08
C TRP A 162 17.39 -11.56 -9.23
N ASP A 163 17.19 -12.01 -10.47
CA ASP A 163 17.80 -11.41 -11.64
C ASP A 163 17.36 -9.94 -11.78
N PHE A 164 16.05 -9.70 -11.71
CA PHE A 164 15.51 -8.34 -11.75
C PHE A 164 16.06 -7.44 -10.63
N TRP A 165 16.03 -7.91 -9.39
CA TRP A 165 16.51 -7.11 -8.26
C TRP A 165 18.01 -6.81 -8.32
N THR A 166 18.82 -7.78 -8.77
CA THR A 166 20.28 -7.62 -8.79
C THR A 166 20.77 -6.77 -9.96
N LEU A 167 20.01 -6.69 -11.05
CA LEU A 167 20.26 -5.79 -12.18
C LEU A 167 19.89 -4.33 -11.89
N LEU A 168 19.10 -4.11 -10.85
CA LEU A 168 18.71 -2.79 -10.36
C LEU A 168 19.36 -2.53 -9.00
N PRO A 169 20.59 -2.00 -8.94
CA PRO A 169 21.30 -1.81 -7.66
C PRO A 169 20.53 -0.90 -6.69
N GLU A 170 19.72 0.03 -7.18
CA GLU A 170 18.81 0.86 -6.36
C GLU A 170 17.79 0.04 -5.55
N ALA A 171 17.51 -1.20 -5.93
CA ALA A 171 16.63 -2.11 -5.19
C ALA A 171 17.27 -2.64 -3.90
N LEU A 172 18.60 -2.59 -3.77
CA LEU A 172 19.34 -3.22 -2.65
C LEU A 172 18.84 -2.73 -1.29
N HIS A 173 18.52 -1.45 -1.14
CA HIS A 173 18.03 -0.90 0.13
C HIS A 173 16.74 -1.60 0.56
N GLN A 174 15.77 -1.69 -0.33
CA GLN A 174 14.51 -2.38 -0.05
C GLN A 174 14.71 -3.88 0.14
N VAL A 175 15.57 -4.52 -0.67
CA VAL A 175 15.89 -5.95 -0.54
C VAL A 175 16.49 -6.23 0.83
N THR A 176 17.42 -5.39 1.31
CA THR A 176 18.03 -5.52 2.64
C THR A 176 16.96 -5.49 3.75
N ILE A 177 15.99 -4.58 3.67
CA ILE A 177 14.87 -4.54 4.64
C ILE A 177 14.01 -5.80 4.55
N THR A 178 13.68 -6.24 3.33
CA THR A 178 12.79 -7.40 3.10
C THR A 178 13.45 -8.71 3.57
N MET A 179 14.76 -8.85 3.41
CA MET A 179 15.50 -10.03 3.85
C MET A 179 15.88 -9.96 5.33
N SER A 180 15.85 -8.80 5.97
CA SER A 180 16.03 -8.67 7.42
C SER A 180 14.86 -9.33 8.18
N PRO A 181 14.93 -9.46 9.52
CA PRO A 181 13.80 -9.92 10.33
C PRO A 181 12.50 -9.16 10.09
N ARG A 182 12.57 -7.88 9.69
CA ARG A 182 11.39 -7.05 9.38
C ARG A 182 10.57 -7.52 8.17
N GLY A 183 11.09 -8.43 7.35
CA GLY A 183 10.36 -9.02 6.22
C GLY A 183 9.18 -9.90 6.64
N ILE A 184 9.15 -10.38 7.89
CA ILE A 184 8.02 -11.14 8.44
C ILE A 184 7.63 -10.54 9.81
N PRO A 185 6.80 -9.51 9.87
CA PRO A 185 6.29 -9.01 11.14
C PRO A 185 5.43 -10.07 11.83
N LEU A 186 5.42 -10.09 13.16
CA LEU A 186 4.60 -11.02 13.96
C LEU A 186 3.10 -10.85 13.64
N SER A 187 2.67 -9.63 13.41
CA SER A 187 1.32 -9.28 12.95
C SER A 187 1.30 -7.87 12.38
N PHE A 188 0.16 -7.43 11.80
CA PHE A 188 0.01 -6.06 11.26
C PHE A 188 0.21 -4.96 12.31
N ARG A 189 -0.07 -5.22 13.58
CA ARG A 189 0.09 -4.21 14.65
C ARG A 189 1.52 -4.11 15.19
N HIS A 190 2.41 -5.04 14.84
CA HIS A 190 3.81 -5.05 15.27
C HIS A 190 4.79 -4.54 14.20
N MET A 191 4.33 -3.72 13.28
CA MET A 191 5.15 -3.10 12.25
C MET A 191 4.93 -1.59 12.19
N HIS A 192 5.95 -0.85 11.76
CA HIS A 192 5.79 0.56 11.39
C HIS A 192 5.06 0.70 10.06
N GLY A 193 4.54 1.89 9.78
CA GLY A 193 4.03 2.29 8.48
C GLY A 193 4.73 3.54 7.98
N PHE A 194 4.77 3.70 6.65
CA PHE A 194 5.39 4.84 5.99
C PHE A 194 4.56 5.25 4.78
N GLY A 195 4.42 6.55 4.56
CA GLY A 195 3.91 7.07 3.31
C GLY A 195 4.87 6.82 2.14
N SER A 196 6.13 6.53 2.47
CA SER A 196 7.28 6.25 1.61
C SER A 196 7.67 7.41 0.69
N HIS A 197 6.74 7.93 -0.09
CA HIS A 197 6.94 9.06 -0.99
C HIS A 197 7.17 10.38 -0.25
N THR A 198 7.78 11.31 -0.97
CA THR A 198 7.73 12.72 -0.61
C THR A 198 6.44 13.32 -1.14
N TYR A 199 5.65 13.92 -0.25
CA TYR A 199 4.49 14.76 -0.57
C TYR A 199 4.83 16.22 -0.28
N SER A 200 3.87 17.11 -0.46
CA SER A 200 3.99 18.49 0.00
C SER A 200 2.89 18.85 0.99
N PHE A 201 3.24 19.69 1.95
CA PHE A 201 2.32 20.53 2.69
C PHE A 201 2.35 21.93 2.10
N TYR A 202 1.22 22.65 2.17
CA TYR A 202 1.18 24.08 1.94
C TYR A 202 0.25 24.75 2.96
N ASN A 203 0.75 25.82 3.54
CA ASN A 203 0.07 26.48 4.65
C ASN A 203 -0.88 27.61 4.17
N LYS A 204 -1.46 28.36 5.10
CA LYS A 204 -2.36 29.50 4.83
C LYS A 204 -1.73 30.60 3.97
N ASP A 205 -0.40 30.71 3.99
CA ASP A 205 0.36 31.69 3.22
C ASP A 205 0.83 31.13 1.86
N ASN A 206 0.32 29.96 1.45
CA ASN A 206 0.76 29.20 0.28
C ASN A 206 2.26 28.86 0.26
N LYS A 207 2.90 28.81 1.42
CA LYS A 207 4.27 28.34 1.54
C LYS A 207 4.30 26.80 1.50
N ARG A 208 5.05 26.23 0.56
CA ARG A 208 5.24 24.78 0.44
C ARG A 208 6.35 24.31 1.36
N THR A 209 6.14 23.11 1.93
CA THR A 209 7.13 22.32 2.67
C THR A 209 7.01 20.87 2.22
N TRP A 210 8.12 20.24 1.87
CA TRP A 210 8.14 18.82 1.54
C TRP A 210 7.97 17.98 2.81
N VAL A 211 7.24 16.88 2.70
CA VAL A 211 6.88 16.05 3.85
C VAL A 211 6.99 14.57 3.53
N LYS A 212 7.52 13.80 4.49
CA LYS A 212 7.40 12.34 4.53
C LYS A 212 6.61 11.92 5.77
N PHE A 213 5.70 10.96 5.61
CA PHE A 213 4.81 10.46 6.66
C PHE A 213 5.32 9.17 7.26
N HIS A 214 5.28 9.07 8.59
CA HIS A 214 5.72 7.93 9.37
C HIS A 214 4.63 7.52 10.37
N LEU A 215 4.44 6.21 10.57
CA LEU A 215 3.56 5.63 11.57
C LEU A 215 4.39 4.67 12.43
N ARG A 216 4.71 5.08 13.63
CA ARG A 216 5.49 4.27 14.57
C ARG A 216 4.54 3.43 15.44
N THR A 217 4.60 2.10 15.29
CA THR A 217 3.78 1.22 16.14
C THR A 217 4.06 1.44 17.63
N LEU A 218 3.00 1.55 18.41
CA LEU A 218 3.09 1.67 19.87
C LEU A 218 3.04 0.30 20.58
N GLN A 219 2.79 -0.78 19.83
CA GLN A 219 2.85 -2.17 20.31
C GLN A 219 4.27 -2.74 20.32
N GLY A 220 5.25 -1.98 19.76
CA GLY A 220 6.62 -2.43 19.53
C GLY A 220 6.77 -3.30 18.28
N ILE A 221 7.97 -3.28 17.72
CA ILE A 221 8.36 -4.16 16.61
C ILE A 221 8.56 -5.57 17.15
N LYS A 222 7.92 -6.55 16.48
CA LYS A 222 8.15 -7.98 16.69
C LYS A 222 8.09 -8.67 15.35
N ASN A 223 8.99 -9.61 15.13
CA ASN A 223 9.13 -10.33 13.87
C ASN A 223 9.13 -11.84 14.12
N LEU A 224 8.85 -12.61 13.08
CA LEU A 224 8.95 -14.06 13.04
C LEU A 224 10.23 -14.45 12.30
N THR A 225 10.83 -15.57 12.70
CA THR A 225 11.78 -16.28 11.86
C THR A 225 11.04 -16.98 10.72
N ASP A 226 11.77 -17.43 9.70
CA ASP A 226 11.15 -18.17 8.59
C ASP A 226 10.54 -19.49 9.09
N GLU A 227 11.19 -20.18 10.05
CA GLU A 227 10.69 -21.42 10.66
C GLU A 227 9.41 -21.21 11.46
N GLU A 228 9.35 -20.15 12.26
CA GLU A 228 8.14 -19.77 13.00
C GLU A 228 6.99 -19.43 12.04
N ALA A 229 7.30 -18.69 10.98
CA ALA A 229 6.33 -18.32 9.96
C ALA A 229 5.79 -19.57 9.22
N GLU A 230 6.63 -20.50 8.81
CA GLU A 230 6.23 -21.77 8.19
C GLU A 230 5.33 -22.60 9.12
N ALA A 231 5.67 -22.68 10.41
CA ALA A 231 4.87 -23.38 11.41
C ALA A 231 3.48 -22.72 11.63
N ILE A 232 3.41 -21.40 11.56
CA ILE A 232 2.15 -20.64 11.63
C ILE A 232 1.33 -20.85 10.37
N ILE A 233 1.93 -20.69 9.18
CA ILE A 233 1.26 -20.85 7.88
C ILE A 233 0.64 -22.26 7.73
N ALA A 234 1.31 -23.27 8.23
CA ALA A 234 0.79 -24.65 8.20
C ALA A 234 -0.51 -24.83 9.01
N LYS A 235 -0.78 -23.96 9.98
CA LYS A 235 -1.94 -24.02 10.88
C LYS A 235 -2.97 -22.94 10.56
N ASP A 236 -2.54 -21.74 10.26
CA ASP A 236 -3.38 -20.57 10.05
C ASP A 236 -2.75 -19.62 9.01
N ARG A 237 -3.30 -19.63 7.81
CA ARG A 237 -2.87 -18.74 6.71
C ARG A 237 -3.32 -17.29 6.91
N GLU A 238 -4.32 -17.07 7.75
CA GLU A 238 -4.93 -15.78 8.08
C GLU A 238 -4.44 -15.22 9.44
N SER A 239 -3.24 -15.59 9.88
CA SER A 239 -2.73 -15.31 11.22
C SER A 239 -2.69 -13.83 11.58
N HIS A 240 -2.29 -12.96 10.65
CA HIS A 240 -2.25 -11.51 10.90
C HIS A 240 -3.64 -10.88 10.83
N GLN A 241 -4.51 -11.36 9.94
CA GLN A 241 -5.91 -10.93 9.87
C GLN A 241 -6.65 -11.30 11.15
N ARG A 242 -6.44 -12.53 11.65
CA ARG A 242 -7.01 -13.01 12.91
C ARG A 242 -6.54 -12.17 14.09
N ASP A 243 -5.23 -11.92 14.21
CA ASP A 243 -4.67 -11.09 15.29
C ASP A 243 -5.28 -9.68 15.29
N LEU A 244 -5.40 -9.05 14.12
CA LEU A 244 -6.02 -7.73 14.00
C LEU A 244 -7.49 -7.76 14.43
N TYR A 245 -8.27 -8.69 13.89
CA TYR A 245 -9.70 -8.82 14.17
C TYR A 245 -9.94 -9.07 15.67
N GLU A 246 -9.30 -10.09 16.22
CA GLU A 246 -9.51 -10.49 17.60
C GLU A 246 -8.96 -9.46 18.62
N SER A 247 -7.89 -8.74 18.29
CA SER A 247 -7.39 -7.68 19.17
C SER A 247 -8.40 -6.55 19.32
N ILE A 248 -9.06 -6.17 18.22
CA ILE A 248 -10.12 -5.14 18.23
C ILE A 248 -11.35 -5.65 19.01
N GLU A 249 -11.78 -6.90 18.79
CA GLU A 249 -12.90 -7.49 19.52
C GLU A 249 -12.68 -7.52 21.03
N ARG A 250 -11.43 -7.73 21.47
CA ARG A 250 -11.06 -7.73 22.90
C ARG A 250 -10.91 -6.33 23.50
N GLY A 251 -10.96 -5.27 22.66
CA GLY A 251 -10.70 -3.90 23.09
C GLY A 251 -9.20 -3.56 23.22
N ASP A 252 -8.29 -4.44 22.74
CA ASP A 252 -6.85 -4.21 22.65
C ASP A 252 -6.54 -3.50 21.34
N TYR A 253 -6.89 -2.21 21.27
CA TYR A 253 -6.87 -1.41 20.05
C TYR A 253 -5.46 -1.11 19.57
N PRO A 254 -5.08 -1.53 18.35
CA PRO A 254 -3.79 -1.20 17.77
C PRO A 254 -3.62 0.31 17.57
N ARG A 255 -2.43 0.83 17.89
CA ARG A 255 -2.12 2.26 17.83
C ARG A 255 -0.78 2.52 17.14
N TRP A 256 -0.72 3.65 16.42
CA TRP A 256 0.51 4.18 15.82
C TRP A 256 0.64 5.66 16.13
N LEU A 257 1.86 6.06 16.49
CA LEU A 257 2.24 7.47 16.51
C LEU A 257 2.44 7.94 15.07
N PHE A 258 1.65 8.91 14.65
CA PHE A 258 1.76 9.55 13.34
C PHE A 258 2.76 10.69 13.44
N GLN A 259 3.82 10.63 12.63
CA GLN A 259 4.93 11.58 12.64
C GLN A 259 5.22 12.06 11.22
N VAL A 260 5.90 13.19 11.09
CA VAL A 260 6.36 13.72 9.81
C VAL A 260 7.83 14.12 9.86
N GLN A 261 8.52 14.01 8.72
CA GLN A 261 9.76 14.71 8.45
C GLN A 261 9.45 15.87 7.50
N LEU A 262 10.09 17.00 7.70
CA LEU A 262 9.84 18.24 6.98
C LEU A 262 11.14 18.77 6.35
N MET A 263 11.05 19.26 5.10
CA MET A 263 12.15 19.83 4.35
C MET A 263 11.66 21.05 3.57
N SER A 264 12.36 22.18 3.64
CA SER A 264 11.99 23.36 2.85
C SER A 264 12.29 23.15 1.36
N GLU A 265 11.67 23.94 0.48
CA GLU A 265 11.98 23.93 -0.96
C GLU A 265 13.46 24.27 -1.22
N GLU A 266 14.04 25.22 -0.48
CA GLU A 266 15.45 25.61 -0.60
C GLU A 266 16.38 24.47 -0.16
N GLN A 267 16.08 23.80 0.96
CA GLN A 267 16.85 22.64 1.39
C GLN A 267 16.81 21.52 0.34
N ALA A 268 15.64 21.25 -0.24
CA ALA A 268 15.48 20.20 -1.24
C ALA A 268 16.33 20.45 -2.50
N MET A 269 16.51 21.70 -2.89
CA MET A 269 17.33 22.08 -4.07
C MET A 269 18.82 21.80 -3.90
N THR A 270 19.33 21.81 -2.67
CA THR A 270 20.76 21.76 -2.37
C THR A 270 21.16 20.53 -1.56
N TYR A 271 20.20 19.72 -1.13
CA TYR A 271 20.48 18.56 -0.31
C TYR A 271 21.24 17.48 -1.10
N ARG A 272 22.23 16.87 -0.46
CA ARG A 272 23.12 15.86 -1.06
C ARG A 272 22.44 14.57 -1.56
N ILE A 273 21.24 14.28 -1.07
CA ILE A 273 20.44 13.13 -1.47
C ILE A 273 19.22 13.70 -2.19
N ASN A 274 18.86 13.15 -3.37
CA ASN A 274 17.61 13.54 -4.03
C ASN A 274 16.41 13.24 -3.10
N PRO A 275 15.71 14.27 -2.59
CA PRO A 275 14.63 14.08 -1.62
C PRO A 275 13.39 13.42 -2.22
N PHE A 276 13.32 13.29 -3.55
CA PHE A 276 12.23 12.71 -4.31
C PHE A 276 12.53 11.29 -4.82
N ASP A 277 13.69 10.73 -4.46
CA ASP A 277 14.05 9.36 -4.77
C ASP A 277 13.42 8.41 -3.74
N LEU A 278 12.50 7.56 -4.20
CA LEU A 278 11.79 6.60 -3.34
C LEU A 278 12.69 5.46 -2.82
N THR A 279 13.87 5.27 -3.37
CA THR A 279 14.82 4.24 -2.90
C THR A 279 15.68 4.73 -1.72
N LYS A 280 15.54 6.00 -1.34
CA LYS A 280 16.34 6.67 -0.32
C LYS A 280 15.48 7.24 0.82
N VAL A 281 16.04 7.23 2.01
CA VAL A 281 15.45 7.88 3.20
C VAL A 281 16.08 9.24 3.44
N TRP A 282 15.35 10.12 4.12
CA TRP A 282 15.92 11.31 4.75
C TRP A 282 16.48 10.92 6.12
N PRO A 283 17.78 11.03 6.37
CA PRO A 283 18.35 10.70 7.67
C PRO A 283 17.70 11.50 8.79
N HIS A 284 17.34 10.85 9.88
CA HIS A 284 16.68 11.50 11.03
C HIS A 284 17.60 12.54 11.71
N GLY A 285 18.91 12.40 11.58
CA GLY A 285 19.87 13.40 12.07
C GLY A 285 19.83 14.72 11.30
N ASP A 286 19.48 14.67 10.01
CA ASP A 286 19.37 15.85 9.16
C ASP A 286 17.93 16.41 9.18
N PHE A 287 16.93 15.52 9.20
CA PHE A 287 15.49 15.85 9.24
C PHE A 287 14.82 15.03 10.33
N PRO A 288 14.65 15.59 11.54
CA PRO A 288 14.07 14.89 12.67
C PRO A 288 12.58 14.59 12.45
N LEU A 289 12.08 13.59 13.18
CA LEU A 289 10.66 13.28 13.23
C LEU A 289 9.92 14.26 14.14
N HIS A 290 8.79 14.77 13.68
CA HIS A 290 7.86 15.61 14.44
C HIS A 290 6.57 14.83 14.71
N ASP A 291 6.15 14.77 15.96
CA ASP A 291 4.89 14.14 16.34
C ASP A 291 3.70 14.96 15.85
N VAL A 292 2.68 14.29 15.35
CA VAL A 292 1.46 14.93 14.82
C VAL A 292 0.22 14.41 15.51
N GLY A 293 0.08 13.08 15.68
CA GLY A 293 -1.13 12.49 16.23
C GLY A 293 -1.04 10.99 16.48
N ILE A 294 -2.15 10.43 16.92
CA ILE A 294 -2.31 9.00 17.15
C ILE A 294 -3.35 8.44 16.22
N LEU A 295 -2.99 7.39 15.51
CA LEU A 295 -3.90 6.52 14.76
C LEU A 295 -4.26 5.33 15.66
N GLU A 296 -5.55 5.10 15.90
CA GLU A 296 -6.08 3.97 16.66
C GLU A 296 -7.11 3.22 15.82
N LEU A 297 -7.01 1.89 15.75
CA LEU A 297 -8.00 1.03 15.10
C LEU A 297 -8.90 0.38 16.16
N ASN A 298 -10.20 0.65 16.09
CA ASN A 298 -11.14 0.32 17.18
C ASN A 298 -12.47 -0.28 16.72
N ARG A 299 -12.64 -0.58 15.42
CA ARG A 299 -13.86 -1.19 14.90
C ARG A 299 -13.55 -2.10 13.71
N ASN A 300 -14.01 -3.33 13.81
CA ASN A 300 -13.94 -4.29 12.71
C ASN A 300 -14.98 -3.98 11.61
N PRO A 301 -14.74 -4.39 10.35
CA PRO A 301 -15.76 -4.34 9.30
C PRO A 301 -16.90 -5.34 9.62
N GLU A 302 -18.11 -4.98 9.20
CA GLU A 302 -19.27 -5.88 9.29
C GLU A 302 -19.31 -6.88 8.14
N ASN A 303 -18.81 -6.49 6.96
CA ASN A 303 -18.75 -7.33 5.78
C ASN A 303 -17.38 -7.17 5.09
N TYR A 304 -16.60 -8.25 5.10
CA TYR A 304 -15.25 -8.23 4.51
C TYR A 304 -15.26 -7.85 3.03
N PHE A 305 -16.17 -8.40 2.23
CA PHE A 305 -16.22 -8.11 0.80
C PHE A 305 -16.59 -6.65 0.53
N ALA A 306 -17.65 -6.18 1.17
CA ALA A 306 -18.15 -4.82 0.98
C ALA A 306 -17.15 -3.74 1.43
N GLU A 307 -16.44 -3.97 2.53
CA GLU A 307 -15.66 -2.95 3.21
C GLU A 307 -14.14 -3.11 3.08
N VAL A 308 -13.63 -4.35 2.89
CA VAL A 308 -12.21 -4.62 2.75
C VAL A 308 -11.83 -4.97 1.31
N GLU A 309 -12.56 -5.90 0.68
CA GLU A 309 -12.28 -6.29 -0.70
C GLU A 309 -12.59 -5.16 -1.68
N GLN A 310 -13.69 -4.45 -1.49
CA GLN A 310 -14.11 -3.33 -2.34
C GLN A 310 -13.49 -1.99 -1.94
N ALA A 311 -12.70 -1.90 -0.87
CA ALA A 311 -11.96 -0.68 -0.57
C ALA A 311 -11.02 -0.30 -1.71
N ALA A 312 -11.11 0.94 -2.15
CA ALA A 312 -10.26 1.52 -3.19
C ALA A 312 -9.43 2.65 -2.58
N PHE A 313 -8.12 2.54 -2.68
CA PHE A 313 -7.19 3.58 -2.29
C PHE A 313 -6.55 4.17 -3.55
N ASN A 314 -6.39 5.48 -3.56
CA ASN A 314 -5.75 6.17 -4.68
C ASN A 314 -4.89 7.34 -4.14
N PRO A 315 -3.57 7.35 -4.35
CA PRO A 315 -2.69 8.43 -3.89
C PRO A 315 -3.07 9.82 -4.42
N ILE A 316 -3.87 9.91 -5.48
CA ILE A 316 -4.37 11.20 -6.00
C ILE A 316 -5.38 11.86 -5.07
N ASN A 317 -6.01 11.08 -4.18
CA ASN A 317 -6.98 11.60 -3.21
C ASN A 317 -6.25 12.33 -2.09
N VAL A 318 -6.01 13.61 -2.30
CA VAL A 318 -5.47 14.54 -1.30
C VAL A 318 -6.53 15.61 -0.99
N VAL A 319 -6.35 16.30 0.12
CA VAL A 319 -7.22 17.39 0.56
C VAL A 319 -6.44 18.70 0.56
N GLU A 320 -7.12 19.83 0.69
CA GLU A 320 -6.50 21.15 0.78
C GLU A 320 -5.36 21.15 1.82
N GLY A 321 -4.24 21.78 1.51
CA GLY A 321 -3.06 21.80 2.38
C GLY A 321 -2.10 20.62 2.22
N ILE A 322 -2.48 19.60 1.45
CA ILE A 322 -1.64 18.45 1.10
C ILE A 322 -1.54 18.36 -0.42
N GLY A 323 -0.34 18.26 -0.97
CA GLY A 323 -0.11 18.18 -2.40
C GLY A 323 0.96 17.15 -2.78
N PHE A 324 1.31 17.14 -4.03
CA PHE A 324 2.25 16.19 -4.63
C PHE A 324 3.67 16.73 -4.67
N SER A 325 4.59 15.91 -5.13
CA SER A 325 6.00 16.25 -5.34
C SER A 325 6.51 15.75 -6.68
N PRO A 326 7.75 16.12 -7.09
CA PRO A 326 8.40 15.56 -8.27
C PRO A 326 8.82 14.09 -8.16
N ASP A 327 8.51 13.38 -7.08
CA ASP A 327 8.77 11.95 -6.94
C ASP A 327 8.15 11.19 -8.12
N LYS A 328 8.98 10.61 -8.99
CA LYS A 328 8.55 9.93 -10.22
C LYS A 328 7.61 8.77 -9.93
N MET A 329 7.91 7.98 -8.87
CA MET A 329 7.06 6.87 -8.49
C MET A 329 5.69 7.34 -8.00
N LEU A 330 5.63 8.44 -7.24
CA LEU A 330 4.35 9.04 -6.85
C LEU A 330 3.56 9.47 -8.08
N GLN A 331 4.18 10.19 -9.02
CA GLN A 331 3.53 10.65 -10.24
C GLN A 331 2.92 9.50 -11.07
N GLY A 332 3.64 8.38 -11.23
CA GLY A 332 3.11 7.19 -11.90
C GLY A 332 1.92 6.55 -11.15
N ARG A 333 1.94 6.60 -9.81
CA ARG A 333 0.87 6.06 -8.96
C ARG A 333 -0.42 6.89 -9.02
N LEU A 334 -0.33 8.21 -9.30
CA LEU A 334 -1.52 9.07 -9.44
C LEU A 334 -2.46 8.60 -10.56
N PHE A 335 -1.93 8.04 -11.61
CA PHE A 335 -2.71 7.45 -12.69
C PHE A 335 -3.09 6.00 -12.43
N SER A 336 -2.10 5.13 -12.14
CA SER A 336 -2.27 3.68 -12.20
C SER A 336 -3.23 3.13 -11.15
N TYR A 337 -3.32 3.75 -9.97
CA TYR A 337 -4.26 3.30 -8.92
C TYR A 337 -5.71 3.54 -9.33
N GLY A 338 -6.03 4.74 -9.82
CA GLY A 338 -7.37 5.06 -10.29
C GLY A 338 -7.82 4.18 -11.44
N ASP A 339 -6.93 3.90 -12.39
CA ASP A 339 -7.18 3.01 -13.52
C ASP A 339 -7.46 1.58 -13.06
N ALA A 340 -6.60 1.01 -12.22
CA ALA A 340 -6.76 -0.34 -11.69
C ALA A 340 -8.05 -0.51 -10.85
N GLN A 341 -8.43 0.50 -10.07
CA GLN A 341 -9.65 0.43 -9.25
C GLN A 341 -10.92 0.54 -10.13
N ARG A 342 -10.91 1.34 -11.18
CA ARG A 342 -12.03 1.37 -12.14
C ARG A 342 -12.19 0.05 -12.88
N TYR A 343 -11.11 -0.62 -13.22
CA TYR A 343 -11.13 -1.97 -13.78
C TYR A 343 -11.76 -2.99 -12.81
N ARG A 344 -11.40 -2.93 -11.52
CA ARG A 344 -11.90 -3.87 -10.51
C ARG A 344 -13.36 -3.64 -10.11
N LEU A 345 -13.74 -2.38 -9.92
CA LEU A 345 -14.96 -1.97 -9.20
C LEU A 345 -15.95 -1.20 -10.06
N GLY A 346 -15.53 -0.76 -11.25
CA GLY A 346 -16.34 0.07 -12.13
C GLY A 346 -16.13 1.57 -11.92
N VAL A 347 -16.68 2.36 -12.85
CA VAL A 347 -16.45 3.81 -12.95
C VAL A 347 -17.01 4.60 -11.76
N ASN A 348 -18.05 4.08 -11.11
CA ASN A 348 -18.70 4.72 -9.95
C ASN A 348 -18.28 4.09 -8.61
N LEU A 349 -17.02 3.73 -8.48
CA LEU A 349 -16.47 3.08 -7.27
C LEU A 349 -16.65 3.93 -5.99
N GLU A 350 -16.78 5.25 -6.11
CA GLU A 350 -17.07 6.16 -5.01
C GLU A 350 -18.53 6.03 -4.48
N GLN A 351 -19.42 5.30 -5.18
CA GLN A 351 -20.74 4.97 -4.65
C GLN A 351 -20.70 3.84 -3.60
N ILE A 352 -19.61 3.05 -3.59
CA ILE A 352 -19.40 2.01 -2.57
C ILE A 352 -19.15 2.69 -1.22
N PRO A 353 -19.89 2.34 -0.14
CA PRO A 353 -19.88 3.10 1.11
C PRO A 353 -18.48 3.30 1.73
N VAL A 354 -17.58 2.31 1.68
CA VAL A 354 -16.22 2.43 2.20
C VAL A 354 -15.36 3.43 1.42
N ASN A 355 -15.69 3.67 0.14
CA ASN A 355 -14.95 4.60 -0.73
C ASN A 355 -15.59 5.98 -0.78
N ARG A 356 -16.86 6.09 -0.37
CA ARG A 356 -17.65 7.32 -0.49
C ARG A 356 -17.11 8.40 0.45
N PRO A 357 -16.92 9.65 -0.04
CA PRO A 357 -16.68 10.80 0.83
C PRO A 357 -17.84 11.01 1.81
N ARG A 358 -17.52 11.42 3.04
CA ARG A 358 -18.53 11.70 4.08
C ARG A 358 -18.89 13.17 4.20
N CYS A 359 -18.12 14.04 3.54
CA CYS A 359 -18.44 15.43 3.36
C CYS A 359 -19.53 15.61 2.27
N PRO A 360 -20.24 16.76 2.23
CA PRO A 360 -21.02 17.13 1.06
C PRO A 360 -20.14 17.23 -0.18
N PHE A 361 -20.52 16.54 -1.25
CA PHE A 361 -19.76 16.58 -2.50
C PHE A 361 -20.72 16.73 -3.70
N HIS A 362 -20.24 17.41 -4.74
CA HIS A 362 -20.96 17.67 -5.97
C HIS A 362 -20.02 17.43 -7.15
N ALA A 363 -20.29 16.42 -7.95
CA ALA A 363 -19.51 16.10 -9.14
C ALA A 363 -20.37 16.21 -10.39
N TYR A 364 -19.74 16.39 -11.55
CA TYR A 364 -20.42 16.33 -12.85
C TYR A 364 -20.76 14.92 -13.33
N HIS A 365 -20.25 13.90 -12.65
CA HIS A 365 -20.48 12.50 -13.01
C HIS A 365 -21.97 12.17 -12.83
N ARG A 366 -22.64 11.70 -13.87
CA ARG A 366 -24.08 11.40 -13.87
C ARG A 366 -24.41 9.98 -14.27
N ASP A 367 -23.54 9.36 -15.06
CA ASP A 367 -23.82 8.12 -15.76
C ASP A 367 -22.80 7.02 -15.45
N GLY A 368 -22.95 5.88 -16.06
CA GLY A 368 -22.09 4.73 -15.91
C GLY A 368 -22.65 3.66 -14.98
N ALA A 369 -22.09 2.46 -15.05
CA ALA A 369 -22.52 1.31 -14.28
C ALA A 369 -22.58 1.62 -12.77
N MET A 370 -23.63 1.17 -12.11
CA MET A 370 -23.86 1.33 -10.67
C MET A 370 -24.01 2.80 -10.20
N ARG A 371 -24.34 3.72 -11.08
CA ARG A 371 -24.75 5.06 -10.66
C ARG A 371 -26.11 4.98 -9.99
N VAL A 372 -26.21 5.36 -8.70
CA VAL A 372 -27.39 5.13 -7.86
C VAL A 372 -27.85 6.36 -7.07
N ASP A 373 -27.17 7.51 -7.24
CA ASP A 373 -27.50 8.77 -6.57
C ASP A 373 -28.13 9.78 -7.54
N GLY A 374 -28.54 10.94 -7.01
CA GLY A 374 -29.25 11.95 -7.78
C GLY A 374 -28.33 12.89 -8.56
N ASN A 375 -28.87 14.04 -8.95
CA ASN A 375 -28.21 15.07 -9.75
C ASN A 375 -27.48 16.14 -8.91
N TYR A 376 -27.36 15.96 -7.60
CA TYR A 376 -26.78 16.95 -6.67
C TYR A 376 -27.36 18.36 -6.77
N GLY A 377 -28.67 18.46 -7.07
CA GLY A 377 -29.39 19.74 -7.16
C GLY A 377 -29.28 20.44 -8.52
N SER A 378 -28.59 19.88 -9.50
CA SER A 378 -28.45 20.48 -10.84
C SER A 378 -28.73 19.48 -11.94
N THR A 379 -29.33 19.95 -13.03
CA THR A 379 -29.48 19.19 -14.29
C THR A 379 -28.36 19.47 -15.28
N LYS A 380 -27.42 20.37 -14.93
CA LYS A 380 -26.33 20.79 -15.79
C LYS A 380 -25.06 19.94 -15.44
N GLY A 381 -24.68 19.05 -16.34
CA GLY A 381 -23.48 18.21 -16.22
C GLY A 381 -22.30 18.72 -17.06
N TYR A 382 -22.23 20.02 -17.32
CA TYR A 382 -21.21 20.63 -18.19
C TYR A 382 -20.87 22.06 -17.76
N GLU A 383 -19.66 22.48 -18.01
CA GLU A 383 -19.15 23.84 -17.88
C GLU A 383 -18.34 24.23 -19.15
N PRO A 384 -18.38 25.52 -19.58
CA PRO A 384 -19.16 26.60 -19.00
C PRO A 384 -20.65 26.47 -19.32
N ASN A 385 -21.50 26.98 -18.42
CA ASN A 385 -22.95 27.11 -18.66
C ASN A 385 -23.48 28.48 -18.19
N SER A 386 -24.70 28.83 -18.63
CA SER A 386 -25.29 30.14 -18.35
C SER A 386 -26.15 30.19 -17.07
N TRP A 387 -26.23 29.09 -16.33
CA TRP A 387 -27.12 29.00 -15.16
C TRP A 387 -26.44 29.33 -13.83
N GLY A 388 -25.09 29.19 -13.74
CA GLY A 388 -24.33 29.56 -12.55
C GLY A 388 -24.65 28.70 -11.32
N GLU A 389 -24.99 27.42 -11.51
CA GLU A 389 -25.37 26.51 -10.43
C GLU A 389 -24.16 25.96 -9.68
N TRP A 390 -22.95 26.06 -10.28
CA TRP A 390 -21.68 25.59 -9.76
C TRP A 390 -20.69 26.75 -9.67
N CYS A 391 -19.71 26.62 -8.77
CA CYS A 391 -18.60 27.55 -8.69
C CYS A 391 -17.32 26.83 -8.30
N ASP A 392 -16.21 27.32 -8.85
CA ASP A 392 -14.87 26.92 -8.44
C ASP A 392 -14.54 27.40 -7.02
N SER A 393 -13.52 26.78 -6.42
CA SER A 393 -12.93 27.20 -5.15
C SER A 393 -11.46 27.63 -5.37
N PRO A 394 -11.20 28.82 -5.94
CA PRO A 394 -9.84 29.22 -6.33
C PRO A 394 -8.84 29.30 -5.17
N HIS A 395 -9.33 29.47 -3.94
CA HIS A 395 -8.50 29.51 -2.73
C HIS A 395 -7.86 28.15 -2.40
N THR A 396 -8.40 27.05 -2.94
CA THR A 396 -7.87 25.71 -2.71
C THR A 396 -6.69 25.36 -3.61
N LYS A 397 -6.33 26.24 -4.57
CA LYS A 397 -5.19 26.00 -5.48
C LYS A 397 -3.89 25.80 -4.71
N GLU A 398 -3.15 24.74 -5.10
CA GLU A 398 -1.79 24.55 -4.64
C GLU A 398 -0.88 25.72 -5.10
N PRO A 399 0.15 26.05 -4.32
CA PRO A 399 1.17 26.99 -4.81
C PRO A 399 1.84 26.43 -6.07
N PRO A 400 2.24 27.30 -7.02
CA PRO A 400 2.91 26.85 -8.23
C PRO A 400 4.15 26.00 -7.92
N LEU A 401 4.35 24.91 -8.66
CA LEU A 401 5.57 24.13 -8.61
C LEU A 401 6.52 24.61 -9.71
N ALA A 402 7.64 25.19 -9.31
CA ALA A 402 8.66 25.61 -10.25
C ALA A 402 9.43 24.39 -10.76
N LEU A 403 9.32 24.08 -12.04
CA LEU A 403 10.05 23.01 -12.71
C LEU A 403 11.00 23.63 -13.73
N HIS A 404 12.22 23.08 -13.82
CA HIS A 404 13.27 23.52 -14.72
C HIS A 404 13.85 22.34 -15.48
N GLY A 405 14.21 22.53 -16.75
CA GLY A 405 14.85 21.54 -17.61
C GLY A 405 14.01 21.13 -18.82
N ASP A 406 14.67 20.44 -19.72
CA ASP A 406 14.09 19.95 -20.95
C ASP A 406 13.37 18.60 -20.72
N ALA A 407 12.37 18.29 -21.55
CA ALA A 407 11.72 16.99 -21.54
C ALA A 407 12.59 15.98 -22.31
N TYR A 408 13.21 15.04 -21.59
CA TYR A 408 14.08 14.02 -22.17
C TYR A 408 14.11 12.75 -21.27
N ASN A 409 14.58 11.62 -21.81
CA ASN A 409 14.78 10.37 -21.08
C ASN A 409 16.11 10.42 -20.32
N TYR A 410 16.17 11.16 -19.21
CA TYR A 410 17.37 11.25 -18.39
C TYR A 410 17.63 9.94 -17.64
N ASN A 411 18.87 9.43 -17.79
CA ASN A 411 19.33 8.30 -17.01
C ASN A 411 19.80 8.78 -15.63
N GLU A 412 19.09 8.42 -14.58
CA GLU A 412 19.44 8.85 -13.22
C GLU A 412 20.83 8.37 -12.78
N ARG A 413 21.31 7.25 -13.32
CA ARG A 413 22.66 6.73 -13.02
C ARG A 413 23.79 7.64 -13.48
N ASP A 414 23.54 8.56 -14.41
CA ASP A 414 24.55 9.49 -14.93
C ASP A 414 24.84 10.64 -13.94
N TYR A 415 23.97 10.85 -12.95
CA TYR A 415 24.10 11.96 -11.98
C TYR A 415 23.79 11.57 -10.52
N ASP A 416 23.22 10.39 -10.27
CA ASP A 416 22.99 9.83 -8.95
C ASP A 416 23.16 8.31 -9.00
N ASP A 417 24.38 7.84 -8.76
CA ASP A 417 24.81 6.44 -8.79
C ASP A 417 25.07 5.83 -7.41
N ASP A 418 24.82 6.57 -6.33
CA ASP A 418 24.93 6.05 -4.97
C ASP A 418 23.74 5.18 -4.57
N TYR A 419 23.87 3.89 -4.82
CA TYR A 419 22.91 2.85 -4.44
C TYR A 419 23.32 2.08 -3.18
N TYR A 420 24.49 2.31 -2.64
CA TYR A 420 25.14 1.43 -1.67
C TYR A 420 25.31 2.04 -0.29
N SER A 421 25.45 3.36 -0.20
CA SER A 421 25.69 4.05 1.08
C SER A 421 24.60 3.82 2.11
N GLN A 422 23.33 3.92 1.71
CA GLN A 422 22.21 3.75 2.65
C GLN A 422 21.95 2.28 3.04
N PRO A 423 21.91 1.30 2.14
CA PRO A 423 21.82 -0.10 2.58
C PRO A 423 23.03 -0.54 3.41
N GLY A 424 24.25 -0.06 3.12
CA GLY A 424 25.43 -0.30 3.96
C GLY A 424 25.29 0.33 5.36
N ALA A 425 24.77 1.55 5.44
CA ALA A 425 24.48 2.20 6.72
C ALA A 425 23.42 1.42 7.52
N LEU A 426 22.36 0.97 6.88
CA LEU A 426 21.32 0.13 7.49
C LEU A 426 21.93 -1.19 8.01
N PHE A 427 22.74 -1.87 7.21
CA PHE A 427 23.41 -3.09 7.60
C PHE A 427 24.27 -2.90 8.87
N ARG A 428 25.06 -1.83 8.92
CA ARG A 428 25.90 -1.52 10.08
C ARG A 428 25.10 -1.18 11.36
N LEU A 429 23.87 -0.70 11.24
CA LEU A 429 22.98 -0.45 12.37
C LEU A 429 22.34 -1.72 12.94
N MET A 430 22.31 -2.80 12.19
CA MET A 430 21.75 -4.07 12.65
C MET A 430 22.66 -4.72 13.71
N PRO A 431 22.10 -5.25 14.81
CA PRO A 431 22.84 -6.14 15.70
C PRO A 431 23.40 -7.35 14.94
N LEU A 432 24.48 -7.93 15.43
CA LEU A 432 25.13 -9.09 14.76
C LEU A 432 24.17 -10.26 14.52
N GLU A 433 23.28 -10.51 15.45
CA GLU A 433 22.25 -11.55 15.32
C GLU A 433 21.31 -11.27 14.12
N GLU A 434 20.88 -10.02 13.95
CA GLU A 434 20.04 -9.64 12.80
C GLU A 434 20.81 -9.68 11.47
N GLN A 435 22.13 -9.40 11.49
CA GLN A 435 22.99 -9.56 10.32
C GLN A 435 23.08 -11.03 9.90
N GLU A 436 23.28 -11.96 10.83
CA GLU A 436 23.30 -13.40 10.51
C GLU A 436 21.94 -13.90 9.99
N LEU A 437 20.84 -13.44 10.56
CA LEU A 437 19.50 -13.72 10.04
C LEU A 437 19.30 -13.15 8.62
N LEU A 438 19.78 -11.94 8.34
CA LEU A 438 19.74 -11.34 7.00
C LEU A 438 20.47 -12.24 5.97
N PHE A 439 21.65 -12.76 6.31
CA PHE A 439 22.40 -13.65 5.41
C PHE A 439 21.66 -14.96 5.17
N ALA A 440 21.18 -15.60 6.23
CA ALA A 440 20.45 -16.87 6.15
C ALA A 440 19.13 -16.71 5.35
N ASN A 441 18.36 -15.68 5.63
CA ASN A 441 17.11 -15.39 4.93
C ASN A 441 17.35 -15.10 3.44
N THR A 442 18.42 -14.37 3.11
CA THR A 442 18.82 -14.10 1.73
C THR A 442 19.15 -15.39 1.00
N ALA A 443 19.98 -16.25 1.60
CA ALA A 443 20.37 -17.54 1.00
C ALA A 443 19.14 -18.43 0.77
N ARG A 444 18.22 -18.51 1.74
CA ARG A 444 16.97 -19.27 1.62
C ARG A 444 16.10 -18.73 0.50
N ALA A 445 15.89 -17.39 0.44
CA ALA A 445 15.06 -16.76 -0.57
C ALA A 445 15.63 -16.84 -1.99
N MET A 446 16.96 -16.89 -2.14
CA MET A 446 17.61 -17.11 -3.44
C MET A 446 17.45 -18.55 -3.93
N GLY A 447 17.37 -19.53 -3.02
CA GLY A 447 17.07 -20.92 -3.33
C GLY A 447 17.84 -21.47 -4.52
N ASP A 448 17.13 -21.85 -5.57
CA ASP A 448 17.64 -22.43 -6.82
C ASP A 448 18.00 -21.38 -7.90
N ALA A 449 18.07 -20.10 -7.56
CA ALA A 449 18.49 -19.07 -8.51
C ALA A 449 19.87 -19.39 -9.09
N GLU A 450 20.07 -18.99 -10.36
CA GLU A 450 21.32 -19.25 -11.10
C GLU A 450 22.54 -18.65 -10.39
N LEU A 451 23.70 -19.33 -10.51
CA LEU A 451 24.93 -18.95 -9.81
C LEU A 451 25.35 -17.50 -10.12
N PHE A 452 25.31 -17.10 -11.37
CA PHE A 452 25.72 -15.75 -11.77
C PHE A 452 24.83 -14.65 -11.14
N ILE A 453 23.54 -14.95 -10.88
CA ILE A 453 22.63 -14.04 -10.17
C ILE A 453 23.03 -13.92 -8.71
N LYS A 454 23.34 -15.05 -8.06
CA LYS A 454 23.84 -15.09 -6.68
C LYS A 454 25.15 -14.31 -6.54
N GLN A 455 26.09 -14.50 -7.45
CA GLN A 455 27.36 -13.77 -7.50
C GLN A 455 27.13 -12.26 -7.66
N ARG A 456 26.22 -11.84 -8.55
CA ARG A 456 25.85 -10.43 -8.72
C ARG A 456 25.27 -9.84 -7.43
N HIS A 457 24.44 -10.59 -6.72
CA HIS A 457 23.91 -10.13 -5.43
C HIS A 457 25.02 -9.95 -4.39
N VAL A 458 25.95 -10.91 -4.30
CA VAL A 458 27.14 -10.81 -3.42
C VAL A 458 27.94 -9.54 -3.73
N ARG A 459 28.18 -9.23 -5.02
CA ARG A 459 28.86 -7.99 -5.44
C ARG A 459 28.11 -6.74 -4.96
N ASN A 460 26.81 -6.68 -5.16
CA ASN A 460 25.98 -5.55 -4.72
C ASN A 460 26.06 -5.36 -3.20
N CYS A 461 25.95 -6.44 -2.43
CA CYS A 461 26.09 -6.42 -0.98
C CYS A 461 27.51 -5.99 -0.54
N HIS A 462 28.55 -6.48 -1.22
CA HIS A 462 29.95 -6.14 -0.91
C HIS A 462 30.26 -4.66 -1.18
N ARG A 463 29.69 -4.08 -2.23
CA ARG A 463 29.79 -2.64 -2.51
C ARG A 463 29.12 -1.79 -1.42
N ALA A 464 28.05 -2.29 -0.79
CA ALA A 464 27.38 -1.60 0.31
C ALA A 464 28.18 -1.69 1.62
N ASP A 465 28.70 -2.88 1.95
CA ASP A 465 29.61 -3.13 3.06
C ASP A 465 30.33 -4.46 2.81
N PRO A 466 31.69 -4.54 2.90
CA PRO A 466 32.42 -5.79 2.68
C PRO A 466 31.90 -6.95 3.52
N ARG A 467 31.59 -6.75 4.80
CA ARG A 467 31.07 -7.80 5.70
C ARG A 467 29.66 -8.27 5.28
N TYR A 468 28.88 -7.41 4.65
CA TYR A 468 27.59 -7.79 4.11
C TYR A 468 27.77 -8.77 2.94
N GLY A 469 28.67 -8.46 1.98
CA GLY A 469 29.00 -9.36 0.88
C GLY A 469 29.60 -10.68 1.34
N GLU A 470 30.56 -10.64 2.29
CA GLU A 470 31.19 -11.83 2.89
C GLU A 470 30.16 -12.74 3.57
N GLY A 471 29.25 -12.14 4.36
CA GLY A 471 28.19 -12.88 5.05
C GLY A 471 27.23 -13.58 4.10
N VAL A 472 26.78 -12.88 3.05
CA VAL A 472 25.90 -13.44 2.02
C VAL A 472 26.60 -14.52 1.22
N ALA A 473 27.87 -14.31 0.80
CA ALA A 473 28.64 -15.32 0.08
C ALA A 473 28.82 -16.61 0.91
N ARG A 474 29.16 -16.45 2.20
CA ARG A 474 29.25 -17.56 3.15
C ARG A 474 27.94 -18.34 3.26
N ALA A 475 26.81 -17.63 3.43
CA ALA A 475 25.50 -18.26 3.57
C ALA A 475 25.05 -18.99 2.29
N LEU A 476 25.45 -18.50 1.12
CA LEU A 476 25.19 -19.12 -0.18
C LEU A 476 26.19 -20.25 -0.53
N GLY A 477 27.27 -20.40 0.24
CA GLY A 477 28.37 -21.37 -0.07
C GLY A 477 29.14 -20.99 -1.34
N ILE A 478 29.30 -19.69 -1.63
CA ILE A 478 29.97 -19.15 -2.82
C ILE A 478 31.34 -18.62 -2.43
N ASN A 479 32.37 -18.90 -3.27
CA ASN A 479 33.67 -18.27 -3.10
C ASN A 479 33.58 -16.77 -3.37
N LEU A 480 33.97 -15.96 -2.39
CA LEU A 480 33.87 -14.50 -2.48
C LEU A 480 34.77 -13.93 -3.59
N GLU A 481 36.03 -14.45 -3.71
CA GLU A 481 36.99 -13.97 -4.71
C GLU A 481 36.46 -14.22 -6.13
N GLU A 482 35.89 -15.41 -6.37
CA GLU A 482 35.25 -15.73 -7.65
C GLU A 482 34.03 -14.82 -7.91
N ALA A 483 33.19 -14.57 -6.88
CA ALA A 483 32.05 -13.70 -7.01
C ALA A 483 32.43 -12.24 -7.33
N LEU A 484 33.59 -11.78 -6.84
CA LEU A 484 34.09 -10.42 -7.06
C LEU A 484 34.90 -10.28 -8.37
N SER A 485 35.43 -11.37 -8.93
CA SER A 485 36.28 -11.34 -10.12
C SER A 485 35.51 -11.13 -11.45
N ASP A 486 34.24 -11.45 -11.51
CA ASP A 486 33.41 -11.30 -12.71
C ASP A 486 32.86 -9.85 -12.85
N GLU A 487 33.73 -8.89 -13.15
CA GLU A 487 33.36 -7.61 -13.74
C GLU A 487 33.34 -7.72 -15.28
N GLN A 488 32.27 -8.28 -15.83
CA GLN A 488 31.94 -8.13 -17.24
C GLN A 488 30.52 -7.64 -17.42
#